data_e4748ac7fc6cf403f1c9e8b89b5126ec
#
_entry.id   e4748ac7fc6cf403f1c9e8b89b5126ec
#
_cell.length_a   1.000
_cell.length_b   1.000
_cell.length_c   1.000
_cell.angle_alpha   90.00
_cell.angle_beta   90.00
_cell.angle_gamma   90.00
#
_symmetry.space_group_name_H-M   'P 1'
#
loop_
_entity.id
_entity.type
_entity.pdbx_description
1 polymer ?
#
loop_
_entity_poly.entity_id
_entity_poly.type
_entity_poly.pdbx_seq_one_letter_code
_entity_poly.pdbx_strand_id
1 'polypeptide(L)'
;DGNIFWSFNDSFYGVINENRSRGNCSFPRNSIMVQTPGEKDENLVWLADYVQTNDPNADRYYQVRTHIRHPKATLSDEKIQAGEIDQDYLYWAGDATIYNNQMQMLWGAVDNTDPNNLMRRFGTCLATYSLEGKPGDASYMKLISRNDNFNDHTLGYGDTMWEDEDGHIYLYTTSNYKVAVARTATRDLGSQWEYYVADPQGNFSW
;
A
#
# COMPACT_ATOMS: atom_id res chain seq x y z
N ASP A 1 -7.42 -14.30 -13.19
CA ASP A 1 -8.05 -15.24 -12.24
C ASP A 1 -9.34 -14.70 -11.62
N GLY A 2 -9.68 -13.41 -11.82
CA GLY A 2 -10.86 -12.76 -11.26
C GLY A 2 -10.73 -12.38 -9.77
N ASN A 3 -9.55 -12.47 -9.19
CA ASN A 3 -9.28 -11.99 -7.83
C ASN A 3 -9.35 -10.46 -7.77
N ILE A 4 -9.93 -9.92 -6.70
CA ILE A 4 -9.97 -8.50 -6.41
C ILE A 4 -9.05 -8.24 -5.22
N PHE A 5 -8.13 -7.28 -5.38
CA PHE A 5 -7.24 -6.85 -4.30
C PHE A 5 -7.78 -5.58 -3.66
N TRP A 6 -7.88 -5.61 -2.35
CA TRP A 6 -8.28 -4.48 -1.54
C TRP A 6 -7.08 -4.01 -0.74
N SER A 7 -6.63 -2.81 -0.98
CA SER A 7 -5.58 -2.18 -0.20
C SER A 7 -6.16 -1.16 0.77
N PHE A 8 -5.63 -1.15 1.98
CA PHE A 8 -6.10 -0.27 3.05
C PHE A 8 -4.90 0.46 3.64
N ASN A 9 -5.11 1.72 3.95
CA ASN A 9 -4.20 2.50 4.78
C ASN A 9 -4.53 2.28 6.26
N ASP A 10 -4.32 3.27 7.10
CA ASP A 10 -4.61 3.22 8.54
C ASP A 10 -5.99 2.61 8.80
N SER A 11 -6.02 1.42 9.39
CA SER A 11 -7.24 0.64 9.57
C SER A 11 -7.28 -0.01 10.93
N PHE A 12 -8.47 -0.11 11.50
CA PHE A 12 -8.68 -0.82 12.76
C PHE A 12 -9.17 -2.23 12.50
N TYR A 13 -8.46 -3.22 13.03
CA TYR A 13 -8.85 -4.62 13.03
C TYR A 13 -9.13 -5.06 14.46
N GLY A 14 -10.32 -5.53 14.74
CA GLY A 14 -10.71 -5.96 16.06
C GLY A 14 -12.22 -6.00 16.25
N VAL A 15 -12.66 -5.84 17.48
CA VAL A 15 -14.06 -5.98 17.88
C VAL A 15 -14.72 -4.60 17.96
N ILE A 16 -15.95 -4.51 17.46
CA ILE A 16 -16.83 -3.38 17.73
C ILE A 16 -17.76 -3.81 18.89
N ASN A 17 -17.65 -3.11 19.99
CA ASN A 17 -18.49 -3.34 21.17
C ASN A 17 -19.94 -2.88 20.92
N GLU A 18 -20.89 -3.33 21.75
CA GLU A 18 -22.31 -2.93 21.66
C GLU A 18 -22.53 -1.41 21.74
N ASN A 19 -21.69 -0.70 22.49
CA ASN A 19 -21.72 0.75 22.60
C ASN A 19 -21.03 1.46 21.39
N ARG A 20 -20.66 0.71 20.33
CA ARG A 20 -19.96 1.15 19.13
C ARG A 20 -18.52 1.67 19.37
N SER A 21 -17.96 1.45 20.54
CA SER A 21 -16.54 1.67 20.74
C SER A 21 -15.71 0.54 20.13
N ARG A 22 -14.44 0.84 19.81
CA ARG A 22 -13.48 -0.16 19.35
C ARG A 22 -12.89 -0.86 20.56
N GLY A 23 -12.90 -2.20 20.55
CA GLY A 23 -12.27 -3.03 21.56
C GLY A 23 -11.26 -3.98 20.94
N ASN A 24 -10.17 -4.24 21.66
CA ASN A 24 -9.14 -5.20 21.23
C ASN A 24 -8.75 -5.06 19.76
N CYS A 25 -8.34 -3.84 19.37
CA CYS A 25 -8.02 -3.52 17.98
C CYS A 25 -6.52 -3.37 17.78
N SER A 26 -5.99 -3.95 16.70
CA SER A 26 -4.74 -3.51 16.11
C SER A 26 -4.98 -2.35 15.12
N PHE A 27 -3.94 -1.60 14.83
CA PHE A 27 -4.01 -0.44 13.94
C PHE A 27 -2.86 -0.47 12.94
N PRO A 28 -2.82 -1.46 12.00
CA PRO A 28 -1.78 -1.49 10.98
C PRO A 28 -1.82 -0.25 10.12
N ARG A 29 -0.65 0.20 9.69
CA ARG A 29 -0.48 1.39 8.84
C ARG A 29 -0.85 1.13 7.38
N ASN A 30 -0.84 -0.13 7.00
CA ASN A 30 -1.34 -0.61 5.72
C ASN A 30 -1.62 -2.11 5.79
N SER A 31 -2.51 -2.55 4.92
CA SER A 31 -2.85 -3.97 4.81
C SER A 31 -3.48 -4.29 3.46
N ILE A 32 -3.47 -5.55 3.10
CA ILE A 32 -4.04 -6.06 1.85
C ILE A 32 -4.97 -7.22 2.15
N MET A 33 -6.09 -7.24 1.47
CA MET A 33 -7.03 -8.34 1.44
C MET A 33 -7.27 -8.78 0.00
N VAL A 34 -7.44 -10.05 -0.23
CA VAL A 34 -7.82 -10.60 -1.53
C VAL A 34 -9.20 -11.23 -1.45
N GLN A 35 -10.04 -10.84 -2.37
CA GLN A 35 -11.33 -11.48 -2.60
C GLN A 35 -11.20 -12.40 -3.81
N THR A 36 -11.41 -13.69 -3.61
CA THR A 36 -11.47 -14.68 -4.70
C THR A 36 -12.87 -14.70 -5.31
N PRO A 37 -13.03 -15.15 -6.58
CA PRO A 37 -14.34 -15.27 -7.20
C PRO A 37 -15.30 -16.14 -6.39
N GLY A 38 -16.53 -15.67 -6.20
CA GLY A 38 -17.58 -16.34 -5.44
C GLY A 38 -18.52 -15.33 -4.80
N GLU A 39 -19.62 -15.80 -4.22
CA GLU A 39 -20.69 -14.95 -3.67
C GLU A 39 -20.64 -14.81 -2.14
N LYS A 40 -19.58 -15.30 -1.47
CA LYS A 40 -19.54 -15.38 -0.01
C LYS A 40 -18.37 -14.62 0.62
N ASP A 41 -18.58 -14.09 1.81
CA ASP A 41 -17.55 -13.45 2.64
C ASP A 41 -16.37 -14.38 2.97
N GLU A 42 -16.59 -15.70 2.95
CA GLU A 42 -15.55 -16.75 3.11
C GLU A 42 -14.47 -16.71 2.01
N ASN A 43 -14.73 -15.99 0.91
CA ASN A 43 -13.76 -15.79 -0.18
C ASN A 43 -12.80 -14.62 0.08
N LEU A 44 -12.88 -13.99 1.23
CA LEU A 44 -12.00 -12.91 1.66
C LEU A 44 -10.81 -13.47 2.44
N VAL A 45 -9.61 -13.23 1.94
CA VAL A 45 -8.35 -13.64 2.59
C VAL A 45 -7.53 -12.43 2.93
N TRP A 46 -7.26 -12.22 4.22
CA TRP A 46 -6.32 -11.21 4.68
C TRP A 46 -4.89 -11.68 4.43
N LEU A 47 -4.11 -10.89 3.73
CA LEU A 47 -2.69 -11.14 3.46
C LEU A 47 -1.83 -10.43 4.51
N ALA A 48 -2.13 -10.63 5.74
CA ALA A 48 -1.44 -9.99 6.84
C ALA A 48 -0.74 -11.01 7.74
N ASP A 49 0.45 -10.67 8.17
CA ASP A 49 1.08 -11.37 9.27
C ASP A 49 0.31 -11.08 10.55
N TYR A 50 0.24 -12.08 11.39
CA TYR A 50 -0.35 -11.97 12.72
C TYR A 50 0.74 -11.97 13.77
N VAL A 51 0.61 -11.13 14.79
CA VAL A 51 1.41 -11.26 15.99
C VAL A 51 0.98 -12.55 16.70
N GLN A 52 1.90 -13.46 16.90
CA GLN A 52 1.62 -14.60 17.77
C GLN A 52 1.48 -14.10 19.21
N THR A 53 0.35 -14.41 19.83
CA THR A 53 0.14 -14.16 21.24
C THR A 53 0.02 -15.48 22.00
N ASN A 54 0.48 -15.48 23.26
CA ASN A 54 0.28 -16.59 24.17
C ASN A 54 -1.08 -16.51 24.90
N ASP A 55 -1.87 -15.47 24.66
CA ASP A 55 -3.21 -15.36 25.19
C ASP A 55 -4.19 -16.22 24.39
N PRO A 56 -4.74 -17.31 24.95
CA PRO A 56 -5.67 -18.19 24.25
C PRO A 56 -7.02 -17.53 23.95
N ASN A 57 -7.30 -16.38 24.58
CA ASN A 57 -8.53 -15.62 24.36
C ASN A 57 -8.34 -14.45 23.39
N ALA A 58 -7.12 -14.23 22.91
CA ALA A 58 -6.86 -13.16 21.96
C ALA A 58 -7.49 -13.48 20.60
N ASP A 59 -8.33 -12.57 20.13
CA ASP A 59 -8.83 -12.65 18.77
C ASP A 59 -7.70 -12.35 17.78
N ARG A 60 -7.57 -13.18 16.73
CA ARG A 60 -6.55 -13.03 15.71
C ARG A 60 -6.61 -11.70 14.97
N TYR A 61 -7.76 -11.05 14.95
CA TYR A 61 -7.97 -9.82 14.19
C TYR A 61 -7.26 -8.59 14.77
N TYR A 62 -7.13 -8.48 16.05
CA TYR A 62 -6.42 -7.34 16.67
C TYR A 62 -4.90 -7.52 16.76
N GLN A 63 -4.38 -8.53 16.08
CA GLN A 63 -2.95 -8.79 15.97
C GLN A 63 -2.41 -8.60 14.55
N VAL A 64 -3.21 -8.05 13.66
CA VAL A 64 -2.81 -7.80 12.28
C VAL A 64 -1.69 -6.78 12.25
N ARG A 65 -0.59 -7.12 11.57
CA ARG A 65 0.57 -6.26 11.37
C ARG A 65 0.44 -5.40 10.13
N THR A 66 1.22 -4.33 10.10
CA THR A 66 1.48 -3.58 8.88
C THR A 66 2.08 -4.49 7.81
N HIS A 67 1.48 -4.51 6.62
CA HIS A 67 1.89 -5.39 5.50
C HIS A 67 3.30 -5.06 5.02
N ILE A 68 3.62 -3.76 4.85
CA ILE A 68 4.95 -3.28 4.49
C ILE A 68 5.36 -2.11 5.38
N ARG A 69 6.52 -2.22 6.02
CA ARG A 69 7.08 -1.18 6.88
C ARG A 69 8.07 -0.33 6.12
N HIS A 70 8.09 0.97 6.44
CA HIS A 70 9.10 1.87 5.90
C HIS A 70 10.49 1.54 6.50
N PRO A 71 11.59 1.54 5.71
CA PRO A 71 12.92 1.16 6.21
C PRO A 71 13.51 2.14 7.24
N LYS A 72 13.00 3.37 7.30
CA LYS A 72 13.37 4.36 8.34
C LYS A 72 12.55 4.24 9.62
N ALA A 73 11.53 3.38 9.66
CA ALA A 73 10.74 3.18 10.87
C ALA A 73 11.63 2.69 12.02
N THR A 74 11.51 3.34 13.18
CA THR A 74 12.44 3.13 14.30
C THR A 74 11.98 2.10 15.32
N LEU A 75 10.74 1.63 15.20
CA LEU A 75 10.21 0.64 16.13
C LEU A 75 10.94 -0.70 16.01
N SER A 76 11.40 -1.24 17.14
CA SER A 76 12.14 -2.50 17.15
C SER A 76 11.23 -3.70 16.83
N ASP A 77 11.83 -4.80 16.39
CA ASP A 77 11.08 -6.02 16.06
C ASP A 77 10.39 -6.61 17.30
N GLU A 78 10.98 -6.49 18.50
CA GLU A 78 10.36 -6.94 19.75
C GLU A 78 9.07 -6.19 20.04
N LYS A 79 9.07 -4.87 19.79
CA LYS A 79 7.87 -4.05 19.97
C LYS A 79 6.80 -4.36 18.93
N ILE A 80 7.19 -4.58 17.68
CA ILE A 80 6.28 -5.06 16.63
C ILE A 80 5.68 -6.42 17.02
N GLN A 81 6.50 -7.33 17.57
CA GLN A 81 6.00 -8.63 18.08
C GLN A 81 5.01 -8.46 19.24
N ALA A 82 5.19 -7.43 20.05
CA ALA A 82 4.28 -7.08 21.14
C ALA A 82 3.00 -6.36 20.67
N GLY A 83 2.85 -6.13 19.34
CA GLY A 83 1.66 -5.51 18.77
C GLY A 83 1.74 -3.98 18.65
N GLU A 84 2.90 -3.36 18.94
CA GLU A 84 3.08 -1.94 18.67
C GLU A 84 3.20 -1.69 17.16
N ILE A 85 2.87 -0.48 16.73
CA ILE A 85 2.90 -0.05 15.33
C ILE A 85 3.79 1.17 15.13
N ASP A 86 4.38 1.29 13.96
CA ASP A 86 5.19 2.46 13.60
C ASP A 86 4.38 3.76 13.67
N GLN A 87 4.99 4.81 14.22
CA GLN A 87 4.38 6.12 14.40
C GLN A 87 5.13 7.22 13.63
N ASP A 88 6.36 6.95 13.20
CA ASP A 88 7.29 7.91 12.64
C ASP A 88 7.31 7.92 11.11
N TYR A 89 7.69 6.79 10.50
CA TYR A 89 7.75 6.63 9.05
C TYR A 89 6.82 5.50 8.62
N LEU A 90 5.95 5.82 7.68
CA LEU A 90 4.86 4.94 7.25
C LEU A 90 4.88 4.76 5.75
N TYR A 91 4.22 3.69 5.29
CA TYR A 91 3.76 3.56 3.91
C TYR A 91 2.25 3.57 3.86
N TRP A 92 1.71 4.37 2.96
CA TRP A 92 0.31 4.29 2.57
C TRP A 92 0.17 3.61 1.22
N ALA A 93 -0.81 2.73 1.13
CA ALA A 93 -1.12 2.03 -0.09
C ALA A 93 -1.57 3.01 -1.19
N GLY A 94 -0.93 2.91 -2.32
CA GLY A 94 -1.39 3.46 -3.58
C GLY A 94 -2.08 2.39 -4.41
N ASP A 95 -2.10 2.60 -5.71
CA ASP A 95 -2.70 1.67 -6.66
C ASP A 95 -1.67 0.63 -7.15
N ALA A 96 -2.13 -0.41 -7.85
CA ALA A 96 -1.30 -1.52 -8.29
C ALA A 96 -1.70 -2.01 -9.70
N THR A 97 -0.75 -2.61 -10.39
CA THR A 97 -0.96 -3.29 -11.68
C THR A 97 -0.36 -4.69 -11.66
N ILE A 98 -0.75 -5.52 -12.63
CA ILE A 98 -0.17 -6.83 -12.85
C ILE A 98 0.71 -6.80 -14.10
N TYR A 99 1.99 -7.10 -13.89
CA TYR A 99 2.96 -7.20 -14.96
C TYR A 99 3.77 -8.49 -14.84
N ASN A 100 3.87 -9.27 -15.90
CA ASN A 100 4.58 -10.56 -15.92
C ASN A 100 4.20 -11.51 -14.77
N ASN A 101 2.90 -11.64 -14.48
CA ASN A 101 2.37 -12.45 -13.38
C ASN A 101 2.89 -12.04 -11.99
N GLN A 102 3.26 -10.79 -11.83
CA GLN A 102 3.66 -10.17 -10.57
C GLN A 102 2.81 -8.94 -10.33
N MET A 103 2.48 -8.66 -9.07
CA MET A 103 1.85 -7.40 -8.71
C MET A 103 2.92 -6.35 -8.48
N GLN A 104 2.85 -5.25 -9.20
CA GLN A 104 3.61 -4.04 -8.96
C GLN A 104 2.71 -3.03 -8.26
N MET A 105 3.09 -2.60 -7.07
CA MET A 105 2.29 -1.70 -6.23
C MET A 105 3.11 -0.50 -5.79
N LEU A 106 2.49 0.67 -5.85
CA LEU A 106 3.07 1.91 -5.37
C LEU A 106 2.66 2.16 -3.91
N TRP A 107 3.63 2.58 -3.11
CA TRP A 107 3.45 2.89 -1.69
C TRP A 107 3.92 4.32 -1.44
N GLY A 108 3.02 5.17 -0.99
CA GLY A 108 3.35 6.56 -0.63
C GLY A 108 4.12 6.60 0.69
N ALA A 109 5.35 7.09 0.66
CA ALA A 109 6.15 7.28 1.86
C ALA A 109 5.69 8.51 2.64
N VAL A 110 5.44 8.34 3.93
CA VAL A 110 4.89 9.35 4.83
C VAL A 110 5.82 9.55 6.02
N ASP A 111 6.18 10.79 6.27
CA ASP A 111 6.93 11.26 7.42
C ASP A 111 5.97 11.88 8.45
N ASN A 112 5.95 11.32 9.64
CA ASN A 112 5.11 11.77 10.74
C ASN A 112 5.94 12.24 11.95
N THR A 113 7.22 12.58 11.72
CA THR A 113 8.14 12.97 12.79
C THR A 113 8.07 14.45 13.15
N ASP A 114 7.62 15.31 12.22
CA ASP A 114 7.49 16.74 12.47
C ASP A 114 6.09 17.08 13.02
N PRO A 115 5.97 17.50 14.28
CA PRO A 115 4.67 17.82 14.89
C PRO A 115 3.95 19.00 14.24
N ASN A 116 4.67 19.84 13.48
CA ASN A 116 4.10 20.98 12.76
C ASN A 116 3.67 20.61 11.33
N ASN A 117 4.07 19.44 10.83
CA ASN A 117 3.77 18.98 9.49
C ASN A 117 3.60 17.45 9.46
N LEU A 118 2.60 17.00 10.21
CA LEU A 118 2.27 15.57 10.32
C LEU A 118 1.79 15.00 8.98
N MET A 119 2.04 13.72 8.78
CA MET A 119 1.61 12.94 7.62
C MET A 119 2.12 13.52 6.28
N ARG A 120 3.33 14.08 6.28
CA ARG A 120 3.95 14.66 5.09
C ARG A 120 4.39 13.54 4.15
N ARG A 121 3.83 13.53 2.94
CA ARG A 121 4.35 12.68 1.86
C ARG A 121 5.71 13.19 1.39
N PHE A 122 6.67 12.27 1.19
CA PHE A 122 8.03 12.64 0.79
C PHE A 122 8.67 11.73 -0.26
N GLY A 123 7.94 10.74 -0.76
CA GLY A 123 8.42 9.85 -1.81
C GLY A 123 7.44 8.73 -2.12
N THR A 124 7.85 7.87 -3.02
CA THR A 124 7.09 6.69 -3.42
C THR A 124 8.01 5.47 -3.49
N CYS A 125 7.57 4.37 -2.94
CA CYS A 125 8.20 3.07 -3.07
C CYS A 125 7.47 2.26 -4.15
N LEU A 126 8.20 1.59 -5.01
CA LEU A 126 7.69 0.53 -5.86
C LEU A 126 8.03 -0.83 -5.24
N ALA A 127 7.01 -1.59 -4.90
CA ALA A 127 7.17 -2.96 -4.43
C ALA A 127 6.58 -3.95 -5.45
N THR A 128 7.31 -5.04 -5.68
CA THR A 128 6.87 -6.12 -6.58
C THR A 128 6.64 -7.39 -5.77
N TYR A 129 5.50 -8.00 -5.97
CA TYR A 129 5.06 -9.19 -5.23
C TYR A 129 4.81 -10.37 -6.18
N SER A 130 5.11 -11.57 -5.71
CA SER A 130 4.75 -12.82 -6.39
C SER A 130 3.24 -13.05 -6.33
N LEU A 131 2.67 -13.56 -7.42
CA LEU A 131 1.30 -14.09 -7.45
C LEU A 131 1.31 -15.62 -7.63
N GLU A 132 2.39 -16.28 -7.24
CA GLU A 132 2.51 -17.74 -7.27
C GLU A 132 1.67 -18.38 -6.17
N GLY A 133 0.94 -19.45 -6.55
CA GLY A 133 0.06 -20.14 -5.61
C GLY A 133 -1.35 -19.55 -5.61
N LYS A 134 -2.00 -19.60 -4.45
CA LYS A 134 -3.35 -19.04 -4.22
C LYS A 134 -3.36 -18.15 -2.96
N PRO A 135 -4.35 -17.28 -2.82
CA PRO A 135 -4.52 -16.48 -1.61
C PRO A 135 -4.47 -17.34 -0.34
N GLY A 136 -3.60 -16.95 0.60
CA GLY A 136 -3.33 -17.70 1.84
C GLY A 136 -2.08 -18.58 1.81
N ASP A 137 -1.52 -18.87 0.64
CA ASP A 137 -0.23 -19.58 0.54
C ASP A 137 0.93 -18.62 0.89
N ALA A 138 2.00 -19.12 1.48
CA ALA A 138 3.17 -18.33 1.86
C ALA A 138 3.93 -17.73 0.66
N SER A 139 3.73 -18.27 -0.55
CA SER A 139 4.31 -17.75 -1.80
C SER A 139 3.46 -16.61 -2.40
N TYR A 140 2.18 -16.53 -2.05
CA TYR A 140 1.26 -15.55 -2.60
C TYR A 140 1.47 -14.18 -1.95
N MET A 141 1.60 -13.13 -2.75
CA MET A 141 1.95 -11.77 -2.29
C MET A 141 3.26 -11.70 -1.51
N LYS A 142 4.17 -12.64 -1.75
CA LYS A 142 5.52 -12.58 -1.23
C LYS A 142 6.29 -11.44 -1.91
N LEU A 143 6.90 -10.57 -1.12
CA LEU A 143 7.73 -9.48 -1.62
C LEU A 143 8.95 -10.04 -2.37
N ILE A 144 9.09 -9.70 -3.66
CA ILE A 144 10.21 -10.09 -4.53
C ILE A 144 11.27 -8.99 -4.51
N SER A 145 10.85 -7.76 -4.70
CA SER A 145 11.75 -6.60 -4.76
C SER A 145 11.07 -5.35 -4.23
N ARG A 146 11.88 -4.41 -3.77
CA ARG A 146 11.42 -3.13 -3.27
C ARG A 146 12.44 -2.03 -3.61
N ASN A 147 11.95 -0.93 -4.18
CA ASN A 147 12.72 0.29 -4.37
C ASN A 147 12.07 1.42 -3.55
N ASP A 148 12.64 1.71 -2.39
CA ASP A 148 12.08 2.68 -1.43
C ASP A 148 12.29 4.15 -1.88
N ASN A 149 13.13 4.39 -2.87
CA ASN A 149 13.39 5.71 -3.45
C ASN A 149 13.00 5.70 -4.94
N PHE A 150 11.91 5.05 -5.28
CA PHE A 150 11.49 4.86 -6.66
C PHE A 150 11.16 6.20 -7.33
N ASN A 151 10.50 7.08 -6.60
CA ASN A 151 10.19 8.42 -7.04
C ASN A 151 10.33 9.37 -5.85
N ASP A 152 11.30 10.29 -5.93
CA ASP A 152 11.60 11.31 -4.94
C ASP A 152 10.80 12.61 -5.15
N HIS A 153 9.91 12.63 -6.15
CA HIS A 153 9.02 13.75 -6.36
C HIS A 153 8.08 13.94 -5.18
N THR A 154 8.00 15.18 -4.73
CA THR A 154 7.10 15.61 -3.64
C THR A 154 5.62 15.37 -3.95
N LEU A 155 5.29 15.03 -5.18
CA LEU A 155 3.93 14.80 -5.64
C LEU A 155 3.38 13.42 -5.33
N GLY A 156 4.21 12.43 -4.96
CA GLY A 156 3.73 11.11 -4.54
C GLY A 156 2.75 10.45 -5.51
N TYR A 157 3.18 10.23 -6.76
CA TYR A 157 2.34 9.56 -7.76
C TYR A 157 1.89 8.16 -7.32
N GLY A 158 0.75 7.72 -7.84
CA GLY A 158 0.21 6.38 -7.63
C GLY A 158 -1.01 6.33 -6.71
N ASP A 159 -1.68 7.46 -6.47
CA ASP A 159 -2.97 7.47 -5.76
C ASP A 159 -4.02 6.70 -6.55
N THR A 160 -3.98 6.79 -7.88
CA THR A 160 -4.75 5.95 -8.80
C THR A 160 -4.02 5.79 -10.12
N MET A 161 -4.29 4.70 -10.82
CA MET A 161 -3.70 4.36 -12.11
C MET A 161 -4.80 3.94 -13.09
N TRP A 162 -4.48 4.11 -14.38
CA TRP A 162 -5.30 3.65 -15.48
C TRP A 162 -4.40 2.96 -16.52
N GLU A 163 -4.66 1.69 -16.77
CA GLU A 163 -4.02 0.94 -17.86
C GLU A 163 -4.79 1.19 -19.14
N ASP A 164 -4.15 1.83 -20.12
CA ASP A 164 -4.79 2.14 -21.38
C ASP A 164 -4.43 1.14 -22.47
N GLU A 165 -5.25 1.09 -23.53
CA GLU A 165 -5.05 0.24 -24.69
C GLU A 165 -3.80 0.64 -25.50
N ASP A 166 -3.33 1.88 -25.34
CA ASP A 166 -2.10 2.39 -25.97
C ASP A 166 -0.80 1.76 -25.41
N GLY A 167 -0.92 0.94 -24.35
CA GLY A 167 0.19 0.21 -23.74
C GLY A 167 0.90 0.96 -22.62
N HIS A 168 0.42 2.15 -22.23
CA HIS A 168 0.91 2.91 -21.10
C HIS A 168 0.06 2.66 -19.85
N ILE A 169 0.64 2.93 -18.68
CA ILE A 169 -0.09 3.13 -17.43
C ILE A 169 -0.06 4.62 -17.13
N TYR A 170 -1.22 5.23 -17.03
CA TYR A 170 -1.38 6.60 -16.60
C TYR A 170 -1.51 6.67 -15.09
N LEU A 171 -0.70 7.52 -14.47
CA LEU A 171 -0.63 7.66 -13.02
C LEU A 171 -1.09 9.07 -12.64
N TYR A 172 -1.97 9.11 -11.67
CA TYR A 172 -2.56 10.35 -11.19
C TYR A 172 -2.15 10.59 -9.74
N THR A 173 -1.96 11.86 -9.42
CA THR A 173 -1.82 12.34 -8.05
C THR A 173 -2.44 13.73 -7.91
N THR A 174 -2.65 14.14 -6.68
CA THR A 174 -3.16 15.48 -6.38
C THR A 174 -2.18 16.24 -5.50
N SER A 175 -1.98 17.52 -5.82
CA SER A 175 -1.21 18.44 -4.99
C SER A 175 -1.83 19.82 -5.08
N ASN A 176 -2.05 20.46 -3.92
CA ASN A 176 -2.62 21.81 -3.84
C ASN A 176 -3.90 21.97 -4.70
N TYR A 177 -4.82 20.98 -4.63
CA TYR A 177 -6.08 20.94 -5.39
C TYR A 177 -5.91 20.88 -6.92
N LYS A 178 -4.73 20.51 -7.40
CA LYS A 178 -4.44 20.27 -8.81
C LYS A 178 -4.13 18.80 -9.04
N VAL A 179 -4.55 18.28 -10.18
CA VAL A 179 -4.20 16.94 -10.64
C VAL A 179 -2.90 17.03 -11.41
N ALA A 180 -1.97 16.13 -11.11
CA ALA A 180 -0.77 15.89 -11.90
C ALA A 180 -0.87 14.50 -12.53
N VAL A 181 -0.35 14.37 -13.74
CA VAL A 181 -0.42 13.15 -14.53
C VAL A 181 0.98 12.75 -15.00
N ALA A 182 1.28 11.47 -14.87
CA ALA A 182 2.44 10.85 -15.49
C ALA A 182 1.99 9.61 -16.25
N ARG A 183 2.84 9.08 -17.14
CA ARG A 183 2.62 7.78 -17.77
C ARG A 183 3.91 6.99 -17.83
N THR A 184 3.82 5.69 -17.87
CA THR A 184 4.95 4.78 -18.07
C THR A 184 5.27 4.64 -19.56
N ALA A 185 6.50 4.30 -19.91
CA ALA A 185 6.87 3.97 -21.29
C ALA A 185 6.29 2.63 -21.77
N THR A 186 5.97 1.75 -20.82
CA THR A 186 5.39 0.42 -21.07
C THR A 186 4.44 0.08 -19.93
N ARG A 187 3.83 -1.11 -19.94
CA ARG A 187 2.99 -1.61 -18.81
C ARG A 187 3.80 -2.02 -17.56
N ASP A 188 5.09 -1.80 -17.55
CA ASP A 188 5.96 -2.00 -16.39
C ASP A 188 6.08 -0.68 -15.61
N LEU A 189 5.64 -0.65 -14.36
CA LEU A 189 5.83 0.54 -13.50
C LEU A 189 7.30 0.88 -13.27
N GLY A 190 8.20 -0.10 -13.37
CA GLY A 190 9.64 0.11 -13.30
C GLY A 190 10.25 0.73 -14.57
N SER A 191 9.48 0.87 -15.65
CA SER A 191 9.96 1.52 -16.88
C SER A 191 10.12 3.04 -16.71
N GLN A 192 10.65 3.72 -17.72
CA GLN A 192 10.75 5.18 -17.70
C GLN A 192 9.36 5.82 -17.65
N TRP A 193 9.24 6.87 -16.85
CA TRP A 193 8.04 7.69 -16.78
C TRP A 193 8.18 8.98 -17.56
N GLU A 194 7.09 9.41 -18.19
CA GLU A 194 6.91 10.72 -18.81
C GLU A 194 5.91 11.51 -17.97
N TYR A 195 6.11 12.82 -17.88
CA TYR A 195 5.28 13.70 -17.05
C TYR A 195 4.56 14.70 -17.94
N TYR A 196 3.26 14.85 -17.72
CA TYR A 196 2.46 15.84 -18.41
C TYR A 196 2.65 17.20 -17.74
N VAL A 197 3.45 18.04 -18.39
CA VAL A 197 3.92 19.31 -17.82
C VAL A 197 3.56 20.49 -18.72
N ALA A 198 3.36 21.67 -18.11
CA ALA A 198 3.19 22.90 -18.84
C ALA A 198 4.56 23.53 -19.17
N ASP A 199 4.71 24.04 -20.39
CA ASP A 199 5.82 24.91 -20.75
C ASP A 199 5.66 26.31 -20.12
N PRO A 200 6.66 27.21 -20.17
CA PRO A 200 6.53 28.56 -19.64
C PRO A 200 5.42 29.41 -20.29
N GLN A 201 4.93 29.03 -21.44
CA GLN A 201 3.82 29.67 -22.16
C GLN A 201 2.46 29.07 -21.78
N GLY A 202 2.44 28.02 -20.95
CA GLY A 202 1.22 27.36 -20.47
C GLY A 202 0.68 26.26 -21.41
N ASN A 203 1.43 25.86 -22.43
CA ASN A 203 1.06 24.71 -23.26
C ASN A 203 1.49 23.42 -22.55
N PHE A 204 0.62 22.41 -22.59
CA PHE A 204 0.90 21.12 -21.98
C PHE A 204 1.43 20.10 -22.99
N SER A 205 2.39 19.31 -22.58
CA SER A 205 2.94 18.20 -23.37
C SER A 205 3.49 17.08 -22.46
N TRP A 206 3.69 15.92 -23.09
CA TRP A 206 4.46 14.82 -22.52
C TRP A 206 5.94 15.08 -22.71
#